data_a4a892d715cad7a701917bdde7c19cf5
#
_entry.id   a4a892d715cad7a701917bdde7c19cf5
#
_cell.length_a   1.000
_cell.length_b   1.000
_cell.length_c   1.000
_cell.angle_alpha   90.00
_cell.angle_beta   90.00
_cell.angle_gamma   90.00
#
_symmetry.space_group_name_H-M   'P 1'
#
loop_
_entity.id
_entity.type
_entity.pdbx_description
1 polymer ?
#
loop_
_entity_poly.entity_id
_entity_poly.type
_entity_poly.pdbx_seq_one_letter_code
_entity_poly.pdbx_strand_id
1 'polypeptide(L)'
;MNGGLEVRVEGTRVVRLVTAPPIAAKVLPGSFGPVVMLVGSAAGLLAGDRLRIRIDLAPGSRLEVRTTAATIAHPCLAGGATAIDVDCHVGAGAVLAWLPEPFIACAGCRHQGRVRLHLDKGARVVWLDTLTLGRTGETAGRVDQRLDVELEGRPLLREGLCLGGDSLDTGAGAAGDVPAVAGPAIAGPAIAGPALVGPAIAGTALVGTARTTPTAGTAIAGPAIAGPAIAGPTAGWDGPAVVGTHRHVAALHLLGRRMPAEIPGAMQLAGPGTTARFLAHRGDELARKVGAVLPLFLQVCSDPDDPLPGPAGERAKEAVHV
;
A
#
# COMPACT_ATOMS: atom_id res chain seq x y z
N MET A 1 -8.46 4.31 -15.07
CA MET A 1 -7.66 3.46 -16.00
C MET A 1 -7.63 2.01 -15.52
N ASN A 2 -7.46 1.04 -16.43
CA ASN A 2 -7.19 -0.35 -16.06
C ASN A 2 -5.74 -0.64 -16.48
N GLY A 3 -4.87 -0.75 -15.49
CA GLY A 3 -3.46 -0.98 -15.73
C GLY A 3 -2.92 -2.18 -14.97
N GLY A 4 -1.66 -2.50 -15.16
CA GLY A 4 -1.09 -3.62 -14.42
C GLY A 4 0.34 -3.99 -14.73
N LEU A 5 0.75 -5.03 -14.03
CA LEU A 5 2.06 -5.66 -14.12
C LEU A 5 1.87 -7.17 -14.17
N GLU A 6 2.63 -7.82 -15.05
CA GLU A 6 2.82 -9.27 -15.04
C GLU A 6 4.32 -9.56 -15.02
N VAL A 7 4.77 -10.29 -14.01
CA VAL A 7 6.17 -10.70 -13.83
C VAL A 7 6.24 -12.20 -13.69
N ARG A 8 7.12 -12.84 -14.47
CA ARG A 8 7.50 -14.23 -14.28
C ARG A 8 9.01 -14.36 -14.10
N VAL A 9 9.42 -15.15 -13.12
CA VAL A 9 10.83 -15.35 -12.75
C VAL A 9 11.18 -16.83 -12.75
N GLU A 10 12.33 -17.17 -13.33
CA GLU A 10 12.93 -18.50 -13.29
C GLU A 10 14.36 -18.40 -12.74
N GLY A 11 14.61 -19.05 -11.60
CA GLY A 11 15.84 -18.86 -10.85
C GLY A 11 16.02 -17.41 -10.40
N THR A 12 17.04 -16.74 -10.94
CA THR A 12 17.32 -15.32 -10.70
C THR A 12 17.07 -14.46 -11.94
N ARG A 13 16.34 -14.98 -12.92
CA ARG A 13 16.08 -14.30 -14.19
C ARG A 13 14.62 -13.95 -14.35
N VAL A 14 14.32 -12.69 -14.64
CA VAL A 14 13.00 -12.25 -15.06
C VAL A 14 12.82 -12.66 -16.52
N VAL A 15 11.95 -13.67 -16.76
CA VAL A 15 11.69 -14.22 -18.12
C VAL A 15 10.51 -13.55 -18.80
N ARG A 16 9.64 -12.90 -18.02
CA ARG A 16 8.51 -12.12 -18.55
C ARG A 16 8.32 -10.87 -17.69
N LEU A 17 8.19 -9.72 -18.34
CA LEU A 17 7.81 -8.45 -17.72
C LEU A 17 6.88 -7.72 -18.69
N VAL A 18 5.63 -7.56 -18.30
CA VAL A 18 4.62 -6.82 -19.07
C VAL A 18 4.03 -5.75 -18.16
N THR A 19 3.97 -4.53 -18.64
CA THR A 19 3.40 -3.39 -17.90
C THR A 19 2.33 -2.70 -18.72
N ALA A 20 1.33 -2.15 -18.05
CA ALA A 20 0.33 -1.26 -18.65
C ALA A 20 0.12 -0.05 -17.73
N PRO A 21 0.03 1.18 -18.27
CA PRO A 21 -0.22 2.37 -17.47
C PRO A 21 -1.41 2.20 -16.52
N PRO A 22 -1.36 2.75 -15.30
CA PRO A 22 -0.40 3.76 -14.82
C PRO A 22 0.85 3.20 -14.12
N ILE A 23 1.22 1.95 -14.35
CA ILE A 23 2.46 1.35 -13.82
C ILE A 23 3.43 1.07 -14.97
N ALA A 24 4.70 1.42 -14.76
CA ALA A 24 5.86 0.93 -15.46
C ALA A 24 6.74 0.14 -14.49
N ALA A 25 7.66 -0.66 -15.03
CA ALA A 25 8.60 -1.40 -14.19
C ALA A 25 9.97 -1.49 -14.87
N LYS A 26 11.01 -1.58 -14.04
CA LYS A 26 12.40 -1.79 -14.47
C LYS A 26 13.01 -2.91 -13.65
N VAL A 27 13.76 -3.78 -14.31
CA VAL A 27 14.55 -4.83 -13.63
C VAL A 27 15.92 -4.29 -13.31
N LEU A 28 16.34 -4.41 -12.07
CA LEU A 28 17.66 -4.03 -11.56
C LEU A 28 18.33 -5.27 -10.94
N PRO A 29 19.68 -5.33 -10.93
CA PRO A 29 20.38 -6.35 -10.14
C PRO A 29 20.18 -6.10 -8.65
N GLY A 30 20.08 -7.17 -7.87
CA GLY A 30 20.01 -7.10 -6.42
C GLY A 30 20.79 -8.24 -5.78
N SER A 31 21.17 -8.09 -4.53
CA SER A 31 21.93 -9.11 -3.77
C SER A 31 21.07 -10.32 -3.39
N PHE A 32 19.78 -10.13 -3.25
CA PHE A 32 18.82 -11.18 -2.92
C PHE A 32 18.36 -11.97 -4.16
N GLY A 33 18.25 -11.28 -5.29
CA GLY A 33 17.72 -11.74 -6.59
C GLY A 33 17.48 -10.52 -7.48
N PRO A 34 16.85 -10.66 -8.65
CA PRO A 34 16.44 -9.51 -9.43
C PRO A 34 15.49 -8.63 -8.64
N VAL A 35 15.64 -7.32 -8.78
CA VAL A 35 14.74 -6.31 -8.21
C VAL A 35 13.82 -5.79 -9.32
N VAL A 36 12.52 -6.00 -9.18
CA VAL A 36 11.53 -5.34 -10.02
C VAL A 36 11.12 -4.04 -9.35
N MET A 37 11.60 -2.93 -9.90
CA MET A 37 11.31 -1.59 -9.42
C MET A 37 10.07 -1.05 -10.13
N LEU A 38 8.98 -0.87 -9.41
CA LEU A 38 7.72 -0.31 -9.92
C LEU A 38 7.80 1.21 -9.94
N VAL A 39 7.34 1.79 -11.03
CA VAL A 39 7.32 3.25 -11.24
C VAL A 39 5.91 3.67 -11.61
N GLY A 40 5.34 4.62 -10.89
CA GLY A 40 4.12 5.28 -11.32
C GLY A 40 4.38 6.06 -12.61
N SER A 41 3.68 5.70 -13.69
CA SER A 41 3.80 6.37 -14.99
C SER A 41 2.68 7.39 -15.25
N ALA A 42 1.80 7.60 -14.27
CA ALA A 42 0.74 8.61 -14.27
C ALA A 42 0.55 9.19 -12.88
N ALA A 43 -0.25 10.25 -12.77
CA ALA A 43 -0.49 11.00 -11.54
C ALA A 43 -1.34 10.20 -10.54
N GLY A 44 -0.75 9.28 -9.79
CA GLY A 44 -1.38 8.56 -8.69
C GLY A 44 -2.62 7.76 -9.08
N LEU A 45 -3.33 7.22 -8.06
CA LEU A 45 -4.60 6.52 -8.27
C LEU A 45 -5.76 7.52 -8.19
N LEU A 46 -6.51 7.62 -9.28
CA LEU A 46 -7.72 8.41 -9.40
C LEU A 46 -8.96 7.53 -9.31
N ALA A 47 -10.11 8.12 -8.98
CA ALA A 47 -11.39 7.42 -8.92
C ALA A 47 -11.65 6.56 -10.18
N GLY A 48 -11.96 5.29 -10.00
CA GLY A 48 -12.16 4.32 -11.09
C GLY A 48 -10.89 3.61 -11.57
N ASP A 49 -9.70 3.99 -11.11
CA ASP A 49 -8.47 3.29 -11.47
C ASP A 49 -8.41 1.91 -10.80
N ARG A 50 -8.04 0.92 -11.61
CA ARG A 50 -7.81 -0.46 -11.18
C ARG A 50 -6.47 -0.93 -11.66
N LEU A 51 -5.62 -1.39 -10.72
CA LEU A 51 -4.34 -2.00 -11.00
C LEU A 51 -4.39 -3.49 -10.70
N ARG A 52 -3.83 -4.29 -11.62
CA ARG A 52 -3.64 -5.72 -11.40
C ARG A 52 -2.17 -6.04 -11.47
N ILE A 53 -1.65 -6.67 -10.42
CA ILE A 53 -0.26 -7.09 -10.34
C ILE A 53 -0.27 -8.62 -10.23
N ARG A 54 0.38 -9.28 -11.18
CA ARG A 54 0.56 -10.72 -11.18
C ARG A 54 2.03 -11.06 -11.11
N ILE A 55 2.39 -11.93 -10.17
CA ILE A 55 3.75 -12.40 -9.96
C ILE A 55 3.72 -13.93 -9.96
N ASP A 56 4.54 -14.52 -10.81
CA ASP A 56 4.72 -15.96 -10.90
C ASP A 56 6.19 -16.32 -10.76
N LEU A 57 6.54 -17.01 -9.66
CA LEU A 57 7.88 -17.47 -9.38
C LEU A 57 7.95 -18.97 -9.57
N ALA A 58 8.75 -19.41 -10.54
CA ALA A 58 9.06 -20.82 -10.71
C ALA A 58 9.76 -21.40 -9.46
N PRO A 59 9.76 -22.73 -9.26
CA PRO A 59 10.43 -23.35 -8.13
C PRO A 59 11.89 -22.87 -7.96
N GLY A 60 12.30 -22.58 -6.71
CA GLY A 60 13.64 -22.11 -6.35
C GLY A 60 13.99 -20.69 -6.80
N SER A 61 13.05 -19.96 -7.44
CA SER A 61 13.28 -18.60 -7.92
C SER A 61 13.35 -17.59 -6.79
N ARG A 62 13.99 -16.45 -7.06
CA ARG A 62 14.09 -15.33 -6.12
C ARG A 62 13.66 -14.03 -6.79
N LEU A 63 12.89 -13.21 -6.08
CA LEU A 63 12.46 -11.89 -6.56
C LEU A 63 12.32 -10.93 -5.39
N GLU A 64 12.80 -9.71 -5.62
CA GLU A 64 12.46 -8.56 -4.79
C GLU A 64 11.63 -7.58 -5.60
N VAL A 65 10.55 -7.06 -5.02
CA VAL A 65 9.71 -6.03 -5.63
C VAL A 65 9.72 -4.79 -4.75
N ARG A 66 9.99 -3.64 -5.37
CA ARG A 66 9.98 -2.32 -4.73
C ARG A 66 9.20 -1.32 -5.57
N THR A 67 8.85 -0.20 -4.98
CA THR A 67 8.36 0.97 -5.70
C THR A 67 9.36 2.12 -5.58
N THR A 68 9.42 3.01 -6.58
CA THR A 68 10.34 4.17 -6.56
C THR A 68 9.85 5.28 -5.64
N ALA A 69 8.56 5.30 -5.32
CA ALA A 69 7.92 6.32 -4.51
C ALA A 69 6.65 5.77 -3.87
N ALA A 70 6.12 6.50 -2.90
CA ALA A 70 4.83 6.23 -2.27
C ALA A 70 3.71 6.19 -3.32
N THR A 71 2.77 5.27 -3.11
CA THR A 71 1.55 5.20 -3.91
C THR A 71 0.48 6.09 -3.28
N ILE A 72 -0.09 7.01 -4.04
CA ILE A 72 -1.07 7.97 -3.53
C ILE A 72 -2.45 7.64 -4.10
N ALA A 73 -3.44 7.43 -3.23
CA ALA A 73 -4.85 7.41 -3.62
C ALA A 73 -5.44 8.81 -3.41
N HIS A 74 -5.83 9.41 -4.51
CA HIS A 74 -6.43 10.75 -4.52
C HIS A 74 -7.92 10.75 -4.13
N PRO A 75 -8.48 11.92 -3.74
CA PRO A 75 -9.90 12.04 -3.44
C PRO A 75 -10.80 11.54 -4.58
N CYS A 76 -11.85 10.81 -4.24
CA CYS A 76 -12.86 10.32 -5.19
C CYS A 76 -14.05 11.29 -5.26
N LEU A 77 -13.81 12.53 -5.69
CA LEU A 77 -14.79 13.65 -5.65
C LEU A 77 -16.07 13.35 -6.43
N ALA A 78 -15.97 12.63 -7.54
CA ALA A 78 -17.11 12.24 -8.37
C ALA A 78 -17.70 10.87 -7.98
N GLY A 79 -17.35 10.36 -6.81
CA GLY A 79 -17.70 9.00 -6.39
C GLY A 79 -16.76 7.92 -6.96
N GLY A 80 -17.10 6.65 -6.75
CA GLY A 80 -16.27 5.52 -7.15
C GLY A 80 -15.17 5.20 -6.15
N ALA A 81 -14.27 4.30 -6.52
CA ALA A 81 -13.15 3.86 -5.72
C ALA A 81 -11.94 3.54 -6.60
N THR A 82 -10.76 3.53 -6.01
CA THR A 82 -9.55 2.96 -6.61
C THR A 82 -9.37 1.53 -6.16
N ALA A 83 -8.74 0.67 -6.96
CA ALA A 83 -8.44 -0.70 -6.57
C ALA A 83 -7.05 -1.13 -6.97
N ILE A 84 -6.39 -1.91 -6.09
CA ILE A 84 -5.17 -2.65 -6.39
C ILE A 84 -5.41 -4.11 -6.05
N ASP A 85 -5.32 -4.97 -7.05
CA ASP A 85 -5.39 -6.42 -6.91
C ASP A 85 -3.99 -7.02 -7.17
N VAL A 86 -3.42 -7.68 -6.17
CA VAL A 86 -2.13 -8.40 -6.28
C VAL A 86 -2.38 -9.88 -6.16
N ASP A 87 -1.85 -10.64 -7.10
CA ASP A 87 -1.97 -12.10 -7.15
C ASP A 87 -0.58 -12.71 -7.38
N CYS A 88 -0.06 -13.44 -6.40
CA CYS A 88 1.27 -14.00 -6.44
C CYS A 88 1.22 -15.52 -6.28
N HIS A 89 1.85 -16.23 -7.21
CA HIS A 89 2.19 -17.63 -7.07
C HIS A 89 3.69 -17.76 -6.78
N VAL A 90 4.03 -18.37 -5.66
CA VAL A 90 5.41 -18.56 -5.21
C VAL A 90 5.70 -20.06 -5.20
N GLY A 91 6.39 -20.53 -6.23
CA GLY A 91 6.68 -21.93 -6.47
C GLY A 91 7.55 -22.57 -5.38
N ALA A 92 7.64 -23.88 -5.39
CA ALA A 92 8.33 -24.65 -4.34
C ALA A 92 9.75 -24.15 -4.07
N GLY A 93 10.06 -23.84 -2.81
CA GLY A 93 11.36 -23.31 -2.38
C GLY A 93 11.70 -21.90 -2.91
N ALA A 94 10.80 -21.26 -3.64
CA ALA A 94 11.01 -19.89 -4.13
C ALA A 94 10.89 -18.86 -2.99
N VAL A 95 11.47 -17.68 -3.22
CA VAL A 95 11.55 -16.62 -2.21
C VAL A 95 11.10 -15.29 -2.83
N LEU A 96 10.10 -14.65 -2.24
CA LEU A 96 9.61 -13.33 -2.63
C LEU A 96 9.84 -12.33 -1.50
N ALA A 97 10.40 -11.16 -1.81
CA ALA A 97 10.40 -10.00 -0.94
C ALA A 97 9.57 -8.88 -1.60
N TRP A 98 8.44 -8.53 -0.99
CA TRP A 98 7.58 -7.42 -1.39
C TRP A 98 7.77 -6.26 -0.43
N LEU A 99 8.45 -5.20 -0.89
CA LEU A 99 8.94 -4.08 -0.07
C LEU A 99 8.62 -2.73 -0.72
N PRO A 100 7.35 -2.37 -0.88
CA PRO A 100 6.97 -1.10 -1.50
C PRO A 100 7.21 0.08 -0.54
N GLU A 101 7.30 1.28 -1.12
CA GLU A 101 7.14 2.53 -0.41
C GLU A 101 5.69 2.69 0.11
N PRO A 102 5.43 3.58 1.08
CA PRO A 102 4.12 3.70 1.72
C PRO A 102 2.97 3.98 0.74
N PHE A 103 1.81 3.41 1.05
CA PHE A 103 0.54 3.81 0.45
C PHE A 103 -0.06 4.98 1.24
N ILE A 104 -0.41 6.08 0.57
CA ILE A 104 -0.97 7.29 1.18
C ILE A 104 -2.44 7.40 0.83
N ALA A 105 -3.31 7.27 1.84
CA ALA A 105 -4.74 7.43 1.71
C ALA A 105 -5.15 8.89 1.97
N CYS A 106 -5.20 9.71 0.92
CA CYS A 106 -5.61 11.12 1.02
C CYS A 106 -7.05 11.26 1.52
N ALA A 107 -7.36 12.41 2.13
CA ALA A 107 -8.74 12.73 2.52
C ALA A 107 -9.71 12.54 1.34
N GLY A 108 -10.86 11.91 1.59
CA GLY A 108 -11.86 11.65 0.55
C GLY A 108 -11.51 10.58 -0.48
N CYS A 109 -10.36 9.89 -0.36
CA CYS A 109 -10.13 8.71 -1.18
C CYS A 109 -11.01 7.53 -0.72
N ARG A 110 -11.29 6.62 -1.64
CA ARG A 110 -11.89 5.31 -1.39
C ARG A 110 -11.03 4.28 -2.08
N HIS A 111 -10.35 3.43 -1.30
CA HIS A 111 -9.40 2.45 -1.83
C HIS A 111 -9.74 1.04 -1.41
N GLN A 112 -9.63 0.10 -2.34
CA GLN A 112 -9.72 -1.34 -2.12
C GLN A 112 -8.40 -2.00 -2.50
N GLY A 113 -7.71 -2.59 -1.53
CA GLY A 113 -6.53 -3.41 -1.73
C GLY A 113 -6.86 -4.89 -1.53
N ARG A 114 -6.50 -5.75 -2.47
CA ARG A 114 -6.63 -7.19 -2.32
C ARG A 114 -5.33 -7.86 -2.70
N VAL A 115 -4.81 -8.68 -1.80
CA VAL A 115 -3.60 -9.47 -2.01
C VAL A 115 -3.94 -10.93 -1.82
N ARG A 116 -3.56 -11.75 -2.78
CA ARG A 116 -3.63 -13.22 -2.71
C ARG A 116 -2.25 -13.79 -2.93
N LEU A 117 -1.77 -14.58 -1.97
CA LEU A 117 -0.49 -15.26 -2.03
C LEU A 117 -0.72 -16.76 -1.99
N HIS A 118 -0.32 -17.44 -3.06
CA HIS A 118 -0.32 -18.89 -3.17
C HIS A 118 1.11 -19.40 -3.05
N LEU A 119 1.40 -20.10 -1.95
CA LEU A 119 2.72 -20.56 -1.58
C LEU A 119 2.77 -22.08 -1.74
N ASP A 120 3.70 -22.57 -2.55
CA ASP A 120 4.00 -23.99 -2.64
C ASP A 120 4.90 -24.44 -1.48
N LYS A 121 5.18 -25.74 -1.41
CA LYS A 121 6.03 -26.34 -0.38
C LYS A 121 7.39 -25.65 -0.29
N GLY A 122 7.75 -25.17 0.92
CA GLY A 122 9.03 -24.51 1.16
C GLY A 122 9.16 -23.11 0.57
N ALA A 123 8.11 -22.60 -0.08
CA ALA A 123 8.05 -21.20 -0.50
C ALA A 123 8.07 -20.24 0.70
N ARG A 124 8.74 -19.09 0.54
CA ARG A 124 8.90 -18.10 1.61
C ARG A 124 8.66 -16.71 1.09
N VAL A 125 7.98 -15.90 1.90
CA VAL A 125 7.65 -14.52 1.53
C VAL A 125 7.94 -13.59 2.69
N VAL A 126 8.64 -12.48 2.43
CA VAL A 126 8.58 -11.27 3.26
C VAL A 126 7.62 -10.31 2.58
N TRP A 127 6.57 -9.95 3.28
CA TRP A 127 5.55 -9.01 2.79
C TRP A 127 5.45 -7.82 3.72
N LEU A 128 5.70 -6.62 3.19
CA LEU A 128 5.57 -5.36 3.91
C LEU A 128 4.43 -4.55 3.31
N ASP A 129 3.46 -4.20 4.15
CA ASP A 129 2.44 -3.19 3.86
C ASP A 129 2.65 -1.98 4.77
N THR A 130 2.70 -0.80 4.18
CA THR A 130 2.84 0.46 4.92
C THR A 130 1.76 1.44 4.46
N LEU A 131 0.98 1.94 5.41
CA LEU A 131 -0.14 2.83 5.16
C LEU A 131 0.05 4.16 5.90
N THR A 132 -0.13 5.26 5.19
CA THR A 132 -0.18 6.61 5.75
C THR A 132 -1.61 7.17 5.63
N LEU A 133 -2.17 7.56 6.76
CA LEU A 133 -3.55 8.01 6.91
C LEU A 133 -3.66 9.52 6.63
N GLY A 134 -3.90 9.88 5.38
CA GLY A 134 -3.94 11.26 4.89
C GLY A 134 -2.56 11.90 4.73
N ARG A 135 -2.48 13.00 4.00
CA ARG A 135 -1.31 13.88 3.94
C ARG A 135 -1.20 14.72 5.21
N THR A 136 -0.11 15.46 5.36
CA THR A 136 0.07 16.38 6.50
C THR A 136 -1.12 17.34 6.62
N GLY A 137 -1.77 17.35 7.78
CA GLY A 137 -2.97 18.16 8.05
C GLY A 137 -4.29 17.62 7.52
N GLU A 138 -4.29 16.47 6.81
CA GLU A 138 -5.52 15.83 6.31
C GLU A 138 -6.05 14.76 7.26
N THR A 139 -7.35 14.49 7.20
CA THR A 139 -7.96 13.27 7.74
C THR A 139 -7.67 12.10 6.81
N ALA A 140 -7.82 10.87 7.31
CA ALA A 140 -7.70 9.69 6.48
C ALA A 140 -8.85 9.58 5.48
N GLY A 141 -8.56 9.10 4.27
CA GLY A 141 -9.57 8.57 3.37
C GLY A 141 -9.98 7.16 3.78
N ARG A 142 -10.87 6.56 3.02
CA ARG A 142 -11.41 5.22 3.25
C ARG A 142 -10.54 4.17 2.58
N VAL A 143 -10.08 3.19 3.36
CA VAL A 143 -9.23 2.08 2.89
C VAL A 143 -9.81 0.76 3.37
N ASP A 144 -9.98 -0.19 2.46
CA ASP A 144 -10.29 -1.59 2.74
C ASP A 144 -9.19 -2.45 2.11
N GLN A 145 -8.33 -3.03 2.94
CA GLN A 145 -7.23 -3.90 2.52
C GLN A 145 -7.47 -5.33 3.01
N ARG A 146 -7.20 -6.30 2.16
CA ARG A 146 -7.29 -7.72 2.47
C ARG A 146 -6.07 -8.46 2.00
N LEU A 147 -5.53 -9.31 2.86
CA LEU A 147 -4.43 -10.22 2.58
C LEU A 147 -4.91 -11.65 2.84
N ASP A 148 -4.97 -12.45 1.80
CA ASP A 148 -5.27 -13.88 1.84
C ASP A 148 -4.02 -14.66 1.44
N VAL A 149 -3.53 -15.54 2.33
CA VAL A 149 -2.35 -16.37 2.10
C VAL A 149 -2.72 -17.84 2.25
N GLU A 150 -2.36 -18.62 1.25
CA GLU A 150 -2.48 -20.07 1.27
C GLU A 150 -1.10 -20.71 1.15
N LEU A 151 -0.86 -21.74 1.95
CA LEU A 151 0.33 -22.59 1.86
C LEU A 151 -0.12 -24.01 1.50
N GLU A 152 0.36 -24.52 0.36
CA GLU A 152 -0.01 -25.86 -0.14
C GLU A 152 -1.55 -26.03 -0.21
N GLY A 153 -2.26 -25.00 -0.69
CA GLY A 153 -3.73 -24.98 -0.80
C GLY A 153 -4.49 -24.88 0.53
N ARG A 154 -3.80 -24.67 1.65
CA ARG A 154 -4.42 -24.49 2.97
C ARG A 154 -4.28 -23.05 3.44
N PRO A 155 -5.32 -22.45 4.03
CA PRO A 155 -5.23 -21.09 4.57
C PRO A 155 -4.13 -20.98 5.63
N LEU A 156 -3.19 -20.03 5.45
CA LEU A 156 -2.12 -19.70 6.40
C LEU A 156 -2.43 -18.42 7.16
N LEU A 157 -2.90 -17.38 6.45
CA LEU A 157 -3.24 -16.07 7.00
C LEU A 157 -4.44 -15.49 6.24
N ARG A 158 -5.38 -14.91 6.96
CA ARG A 158 -6.41 -14.03 6.43
C ARG A 158 -6.46 -12.79 7.29
N GLU A 159 -6.17 -11.67 6.68
CA GLU A 159 -6.13 -10.38 7.36
C GLU A 159 -6.98 -9.37 6.60
N GLY A 160 -7.71 -8.55 7.33
CA GLY A 160 -8.47 -7.41 6.81
C GLY A 160 -8.19 -6.18 7.64
N LEU A 161 -7.98 -5.05 6.97
CA LEU A 161 -7.82 -3.74 7.57
C LEU A 161 -8.80 -2.78 6.90
N CYS A 162 -9.80 -2.32 7.65
CA CYS A 162 -10.76 -1.33 7.19
C CYS A 162 -10.60 -0.06 8.02
N LEU A 163 -10.25 1.03 7.39
CA LEU A 163 -9.99 2.32 8.01
C LEU A 163 -10.76 3.43 7.29
N GLY A 164 -11.16 4.48 8.02
CA GLY A 164 -11.74 5.68 7.44
C GLY A 164 -13.20 5.57 7.00
N GLY A 165 -14.15 5.74 7.92
CA GLY A 165 -15.60 5.75 7.66
C GLY A 165 -16.25 4.37 7.59
N ASP A 166 -17.56 4.29 7.28
CA ASP A 166 -18.30 3.03 7.18
C ASP A 166 -17.63 2.09 6.19
N SER A 167 -17.55 0.79 6.52
CA SER A 167 -16.99 -0.24 5.66
C SER A 167 -17.51 -0.06 4.22
N LEU A 168 -16.61 -0.17 3.23
CA LEU A 168 -17.06 -0.22 1.84
C LEU A 168 -18.08 -1.35 1.73
N ASP A 169 -19.33 -0.98 1.51
CA ASP A 169 -20.42 -1.94 1.39
C ASP A 169 -20.04 -2.96 0.32
N THR A 170 -19.76 -4.19 0.72
CA THR A 170 -19.48 -5.30 -0.19
C THR A 170 -20.77 -5.91 -0.73
N GLY A 171 -21.92 -5.26 -0.45
CA GLY A 171 -23.23 -5.61 -0.98
C GLY A 171 -23.35 -5.21 -2.46
N ALA A 172 -23.53 -6.20 -3.30
CA ALA A 172 -24.05 -5.97 -4.64
C ALA A 172 -25.42 -5.32 -4.54
N GLY A 173 -25.55 -4.09 -5.07
CA GLY A 173 -26.84 -3.48 -5.37
C GLY A 173 -27.38 -2.49 -4.34
N ALA A 174 -27.20 -1.21 -4.63
CA ALA A 174 -28.23 -0.18 -4.69
C ALA A 174 -27.58 1.14 -5.11
N ALA A 175 -27.91 1.59 -6.31
CA ALA A 175 -27.77 3.00 -6.68
C ALA A 175 -28.76 3.80 -5.81
N GLY A 176 -28.20 4.44 -4.76
CA GLY A 176 -28.94 5.38 -3.92
C GLY A 176 -28.30 6.76 -4.07
N ASP A 177 -29.10 7.70 -4.57
CA ASP A 177 -28.79 9.11 -4.73
C ASP A 177 -28.17 9.69 -3.46
N VAL A 178 -26.91 10.14 -3.58
CA VAL A 178 -26.31 11.03 -2.59
C VAL A 178 -26.37 12.44 -3.14
N PRO A 179 -27.06 13.38 -2.48
CA PRO A 179 -27.14 14.75 -2.97
C PRO A 179 -25.75 15.40 -3.01
N ALA A 180 -25.45 16.03 -4.14
CA ALA A 180 -24.22 16.77 -4.35
C ALA A 180 -24.12 17.94 -3.36
N VAL A 181 -23.18 17.89 -2.42
CA VAL A 181 -22.78 19.05 -1.64
C VAL A 181 -21.67 19.76 -2.42
N ALA A 182 -22.02 20.88 -3.03
CA ALA A 182 -21.06 21.78 -3.66
C ALA A 182 -20.21 22.45 -2.56
N GLY A 183 -18.98 22.00 -2.41
CA GLY A 183 -17.98 22.68 -1.60
C GLY A 183 -17.18 23.69 -2.45
N PRO A 184 -16.66 24.77 -1.86
CA PRO A 184 -15.92 25.80 -2.59
C PRO A 184 -14.64 25.24 -3.21
N ALA A 185 -14.37 25.65 -4.44
CA ALA A 185 -13.13 25.31 -5.15
C ALA A 185 -11.93 25.93 -4.42
N ILE A 186 -11.06 25.10 -3.86
CA ILE A 186 -9.79 25.53 -3.29
C ILE A 186 -8.75 25.51 -4.40
N ALA A 187 -8.39 26.70 -4.89
CA ALA A 187 -7.23 26.87 -5.76
C ALA A 187 -5.98 26.66 -4.92
N GLY A 188 -5.31 25.53 -5.08
CA GLY A 188 -4.00 25.27 -4.47
C GLY A 188 -2.91 26.08 -5.18
N PRO A 189 -1.82 26.48 -4.46
CA PRO A 189 -0.71 27.19 -5.07
C PRO A 189 -0.01 26.31 -6.13
N ALA A 190 0.24 26.91 -7.32
CA ALA A 190 0.99 26.26 -8.38
C ALA A 190 2.43 26.05 -7.91
N ILE A 191 2.89 24.79 -7.90
CA ILE A 191 4.28 24.46 -7.68
C ILE A 191 5.01 24.67 -9.01
N ALA A 192 5.79 25.76 -9.11
CA ALA A 192 6.69 26.00 -10.23
C ALA A 192 7.86 25.01 -10.15
N GLY A 193 7.91 24.06 -11.08
CA GLY A 193 9.10 23.24 -11.31
C GLY A 193 10.16 24.04 -12.07
N PRO A 194 11.46 23.65 -11.99
CA PRO A 194 12.55 24.38 -12.64
C PRO A 194 12.40 24.34 -14.17
N ALA A 195 12.47 25.53 -14.78
CA ALA A 195 12.40 25.72 -16.22
C ALA A 195 13.62 25.11 -16.92
N LEU A 196 13.39 24.20 -17.85
CA LEU A 196 14.39 23.81 -18.84
C LEU A 196 14.48 24.93 -19.90
N VAL A 197 15.62 25.58 -19.95
CA VAL A 197 15.93 26.62 -20.90
C VAL A 197 16.17 25.97 -22.27
N GLY A 198 15.25 26.20 -23.22
CA GLY A 198 15.45 25.96 -24.64
C GLY A 198 15.56 27.32 -25.38
N PRO A 199 16.25 27.37 -26.54
CA PRO A 199 16.61 28.65 -27.16
C PRO A 199 15.40 29.38 -27.77
N ALA A 200 15.44 30.71 -27.62
CA ALA A 200 14.43 31.65 -28.05
C ALA A 200 14.30 31.74 -29.59
N ILE A 201 13.03 31.76 -30.04
CA ILE A 201 12.70 32.30 -31.39
C ILE A 201 11.91 33.58 -31.18
N ALA A 202 12.45 34.67 -31.76
CA ALA A 202 11.90 36.00 -31.66
C ALA A 202 10.60 36.15 -32.50
N GLY A 203 9.59 36.80 -31.95
CA GLY A 203 8.37 37.18 -32.67
C GLY A 203 7.62 38.27 -31.92
N THR A 204 7.83 39.45 -32.37
CA THR A 204 7.06 40.73 -32.46
C THR A 204 5.96 41.04 -31.43
N ALA A 205 6.15 42.17 -30.78
CA ALA A 205 5.25 42.85 -29.83
C ALA A 205 3.92 43.32 -30.44
N LEU A 206 2.85 43.29 -29.60
CA LEU A 206 1.74 44.23 -29.70
C LEU A 206 1.40 44.77 -28.30
N VAL A 207 1.52 46.09 -28.19
CA VAL A 207 1.20 46.91 -27.01
C VAL A 207 -0.31 47.08 -26.89
N GLY A 208 -0.84 46.86 -25.71
CA GLY A 208 -2.21 47.21 -25.35
C GLY A 208 -2.31 47.60 -23.89
N THR A 209 -2.31 48.90 -23.61
CA THR A 209 -2.49 49.48 -22.29
C THR A 209 -3.99 49.51 -21.92
N ALA A 210 -4.36 48.98 -20.79
CA ALA A 210 -5.57 49.38 -20.08
C ALA A 210 -5.34 49.35 -18.56
N ARG A 211 -5.26 50.54 -17.99
CA ARG A 211 -5.40 50.80 -16.55
C ARG A 211 -6.84 50.66 -16.14
N THR A 212 -7.16 49.84 -15.13
CA THR A 212 -8.36 50.01 -14.30
C THR A 212 -7.99 49.82 -12.82
N THR A 213 -8.26 50.83 -12.06
CA THR A 213 -8.14 50.93 -10.62
C THR A 213 -9.16 50.02 -9.91
N PRO A 214 -8.85 49.33 -8.84
CA PRO A 214 -9.85 48.63 -8.05
C PRO A 214 -10.51 49.57 -7.04
N THR A 215 -11.81 49.66 -7.13
CA THR A 215 -12.67 50.28 -6.12
C THR A 215 -12.81 49.35 -4.93
N ALA A 216 -12.56 49.86 -3.73
CA ALA A 216 -12.75 49.14 -2.47
C ALA A 216 -14.23 48.80 -2.25
N GLY A 217 -14.57 47.52 -2.34
CA GLY A 217 -15.86 46.97 -1.96
C GLY A 217 -15.84 46.53 -0.49
N THR A 218 -16.69 47.12 0.31
CA THR A 218 -16.93 46.79 1.73
C THR A 218 -17.39 45.34 1.87
N ALA A 219 -16.59 44.52 2.58
CA ALA A 219 -17.01 43.16 2.90
C ALA A 219 -18.08 43.18 3.98
N ILE A 220 -19.29 42.77 3.63
CA ILE A 220 -20.36 42.51 4.59
C ILE A 220 -20.10 41.11 5.17
N ALA A 221 -19.65 41.08 6.43
CA ALA A 221 -19.56 39.85 7.20
C ALA A 221 -20.98 39.39 7.54
N GLY A 222 -21.48 38.38 6.83
CA GLY A 222 -22.66 37.62 7.23
C GLY A 222 -22.39 36.76 8.47
N PRO A 223 -23.41 36.52 9.34
CA PRO A 223 -23.23 35.70 10.52
C PRO A 223 -22.84 34.27 10.11
N ALA A 224 -21.74 33.76 10.72
CA ALA A 224 -21.35 32.38 10.58
C ALA A 224 -22.46 31.49 11.19
N ILE A 225 -23.24 30.84 10.35
CA ILE A 225 -24.16 29.80 10.77
C ILE A 225 -23.28 28.58 11.09
N ALA A 226 -22.91 28.41 12.37
CA ALA A 226 -22.41 27.15 12.87
C ALA A 226 -23.55 26.12 12.77
N GLY A 227 -23.59 25.38 11.69
CA GLY A 227 -24.45 24.21 11.59
C GLY A 227 -24.05 23.22 12.70
N PRO A 228 -25.03 22.46 13.29
CA PRO A 228 -24.67 21.45 14.27
C PRO A 228 -23.68 20.49 13.65
N ALA A 229 -22.52 20.29 14.33
CA ALA A 229 -21.61 19.23 13.98
C ALA A 229 -22.40 17.91 14.05
N ILE A 230 -22.76 17.37 12.89
CA ILE A 230 -23.28 16.02 12.81
C ILE A 230 -22.08 15.13 13.17
N ALA A 231 -21.98 14.79 14.46
CA ALA A 231 -21.18 13.67 14.89
C ALA A 231 -21.84 12.42 14.29
N GLY A 232 -21.48 12.10 13.04
CA GLY A 232 -21.74 10.78 12.49
C GLY A 232 -21.05 9.76 13.41
N PRO A 233 -21.58 8.52 13.50
CA PRO A 233 -20.92 7.49 14.28
C PRO A 233 -19.46 7.41 13.80
N THR A 234 -18.53 7.80 14.68
CA THR A 234 -17.10 7.61 14.44
C THR A 234 -16.92 6.12 14.29
N ALA A 235 -16.71 5.66 13.06
CA ALA A 235 -16.33 4.29 12.85
C ALA A 235 -15.07 4.08 13.70
N GLY A 236 -15.09 3.15 14.61
CA GLY A 236 -14.10 3.00 15.68
C GLY A 236 -12.69 2.58 15.23
N TRP A 237 -12.30 2.91 13.98
CA TRP A 237 -10.95 2.65 13.46
C TRP A 237 -9.88 3.54 14.10
N ASP A 238 -10.25 4.75 14.54
CA ASP A 238 -9.40 5.70 15.27
C ASP A 238 -9.41 5.47 16.80
N GLY A 239 -10.13 4.46 17.25
CA GLY A 239 -10.14 4.06 18.65
C GLY A 239 -8.78 3.56 19.14
N PRO A 240 -8.49 3.68 20.45
CA PRO A 240 -7.21 3.25 21.05
C PRO A 240 -6.87 1.79 20.78
N ALA A 241 -7.87 0.95 20.56
CA ALA A 241 -7.70 -0.49 20.28
C ALA A 241 -7.31 -0.79 18.83
N VAL A 242 -7.38 0.18 17.92
CA VAL A 242 -7.06 0.00 16.49
C VAL A 242 -5.81 0.80 16.14
N VAL A 243 -5.94 2.07 15.81
CA VAL A 243 -4.80 2.92 15.45
C VAL A 243 -4.63 4.12 16.38
N GLY A 244 -5.66 4.47 17.16
CA GLY A 244 -5.65 5.65 18.04
C GLY A 244 -5.34 6.91 17.28
N THR A 245 -4.39 7.68 17.80
CA THR A 245 -3.93 8.93 17.17
C THR A 245 -2.80 8.74 16.15
N HIS A 246 -2.38 7.49 15.90
CA HIS A 246 -1.30 7.21 14.96
C HIS A 246 -1.76 7.41 13.51
N ARG A 247 -0.86 7.91 12.69
CA ARG A 247 -1.13 8.21 11.28
C ARG A 247 -0.42 7.26 10.32
N HIS A 248 0.51 6.48 10.83
CA HIS A 248 1.31 5.56 10.04
C HIS A 248 1.20 4.16 10.63
N VAL A 249 0.87 3.21 9.78
CA VAL A 249 0.67 1.80 10.13
C VAL A 249 1.55 0.96 9.22
N ALA A 250 2.22 -0.04 9.77
CA ALA A 250 2.87 -1.06 8.97
C ALA A 250 2.54 -2.45 9.49
N ALA A 251 2.42 -3.40 8.55
CA ALA A 251 2.39 -4.82 8.81
C ALA A 251 3.55 -5.48 8.05
N LEU A 252 4.36 -6.23 8.77
CA LEU A 252 5.49 -7.00 8.22
C LEU A 252 5.25 -8.47 8.50
N HIS A 253 5.19 -9.26 7.44
CA HIS A 253 4.92 -10.69 7.51
C HIS A 253 6.12 -11.48 7.00
N LEU A 254 6.50 -12.53 7.73
CA LEU A 254 7.28 -13.65 7.22
C LEU A 254 6.33 -14.83 7.06
N LEU A 255 6.17 -15.33 5.85
CA LEU A 255 5.23 -16.36 5.49
C LEU A 255 5.96 -17.58 4.90
N GLY A 256 5.48 -18.78 5.20
CA GLY A 256 6.13 -20.04 4.85
C GLY A 256 7.22 -20.44 5.83
N ARG A 257 7.58 -19.58 6.80
CA ARG A 257 8.58 -19.83 7.84
C ARG A 257 8.27 -19.01 9.09
N ARG A 258 8.69 -19.47 10.25
CA ARG A 258 8.62 -18.73 11.53
C ARG A 258 9.94 -18.04 11.83
N MET A 259 9.87 -16.92 12.53
CA MET A 259 11.06 -16.32 13.14
C MET A 259 11.56 -17.23 14.27
N PRO A 260 12.87 -17.51 14.30
CA PRO A 260 13.46 -18.39 15.32
C PRO A 260 13.55 -17.73 16.71
N ALA A 261 13.51 -16.39 16.76
CA ALA A 261 13.60 -15.60 17.98
C ALA A 261 12.32 -14.80 18.21
N GLU A 262 12.04 -14.50 19.47
CA GLU A 262 10.96 -13.57 19.81
C GLU A 262 11.35 -12.13 19.41
N ILE A 263 10.49 -11.50 18.63
CA ILE A 263 10.60 -10.09 18.29
C ILE A 263 9.51 -9.35 19.05
N PRO A 264 9.81 -8.31 19.83
CA PRO A 264 8.81 -7.54 20.55
C PRO A 264 7.70 -7.05 19.62
N GLY A 265 6.45 -7.35 19.95
CA GLY A 265 5.28 -6.96 19.16
C GLY A 265 5.00 -7.84 17.93
N ALA A 266 5.78 -8.90 17.72
CA ALA A 266 5.47 -9.89 16.69
C ALA A 266 4.62 -11.03 17.25
N MET A 267 3.77 -11.60 16.38
CA MET A 267 2.92 -12.75 16.67
C MET A 267 3.31 -13.90 15.75
N GLN A 268 3.45 -15.10 16.32
CA GLN A 268 3.60 -16.33 15.55
C GLN A 268 2.22 -16.76 15.04
N LEU A 269 2.14 -17.12 13.77
CA LEU A 269 0.91 -17.69 13.21
C LEU A 269 0.73 -19.15 13.68
N ALA A 270 -0.48 -19.68 13.59
CA ALA A 270 -0.74 -21.10 13.86
C ALA A 270 0.08 -22.01 12.92
N GLY A 271 0.21 -21.62 11.65
CA GLY A 271 1.09 -22.23 10.66
C GLY A 271 2.50 -21.62 10.64
N PRO A 272 3.33 -21.94 9.63
CA PRO A 272 4.68 -21.42 9.49
C PRO A 272 4.66 -19.96 9.03
N GLY A 273 4.61 -19.04 9.97
CA GLY A 273 4.62 -17.60 9.71
C GLY A 273 4.73 -16.78 10.98
N THR A 274 5.18 -15.54 10.80
CA THR A 274 5.29 -14.50 11.85
C THR A 274 4.79 -13.19 11.29
N THR A 275 4.02 -12.45 12.07
CA THR A 275 3.57 -11.10 11.71
C THR A 275 3.98 -10.11 12.79
N ALA A 276 4.45 -8.94 12.37
CA ALA A 276 4.76 -7.81 13.25
C ALA A 276 3.99 -6.58 12.78
N ARG A 277 3.43 -5.80 13.71
CA ARG A 277 2.68 -4.58 13.41
C ARG A 277 3.30 -3.39 14.10
N PHE A 278 3.33 -2.28 13.40
CA PHE A 278 3.93 -1.05 13.86
C PHE A 278 2.95 0.10 13.67
N LEU A 279 2.87 0.95 14.68
CA LEU A 279 2.13 2.20 14.66
C LEU A 279 3.08 3.34 14.96
N ALA A 280 2.91 4.48 14.30
CA ALA A 280 3.71 5.67 14.53
C ALA A 280 2.92 6.96 14.24
N HIS A 281 3.30 8.02 14.92
CA HIS A 281 2.76 9.36 14.66
C HIS A 281 3.42 10.00 13.43
N ARG A 282 4.65 9.61 13.13
CA ARG A 282 5.47 10.16 12.05
C ARG A 282 6.01 9.05 11.14
N GLY A 283 6.15 9.36 9.85
CA GLY A 283 6.65 8.41 8.86
C GLY A 283 8.10 7.97 9.10
N ASP A 284 8.96 8.90 9.56
CA ASP A 284 10.35 8.59 9.92
C ASP A 284 10.45 7.67 11.15
N GLU A 285 9.55 7.81 12.10
CA GLU A 285 9.44 6.90 13.24
C GLU A 285 9.05 5.49 12.78
N LEU A 286 8.04 5.38 11.90
CA LEU A 286 7.63 4.10 11.36
C LEU A 286 8.76 3.44 10.58
N ALA A 287 9.44 4.20 9.70
CA ALA A 287 10.57 3.71 8.91
C ALA A 287 11.70 3.16 9.80
N ARG A 288 12.02 3.83 10.91
CA ARG A 288 13.00 3.34 11.89
C ARG A 288 12.55 2.04 12.56
N LYS A 289 11.27 1.96 12.99
CA LYS A 289 10.72 0.75 13.64
C LYS A 289 10.76 -0.45 12.69
N VAL A 290 10.31 -0.28 11.46
CA VAL A 290 10.36 -1.33 10.42
C VAL A 290 11.81 -1.66 10.06
N GLY A 291 12.65 -0.64 9.83
CA GLY A 291 14.06 -0.81 9.47
C GLY A 291 14.90 -1.54 10.51
N ALA A 292 14.51 -1.49 11.78
CA ALA A 292 15.18 -2.23 12.84
C ALA A 292 14.97 -3.76 12.77
N VAL A 293 13.85 -4.22 12.20
CA VAL A 293 13.49 -5.65 12.16
C VAL A 293 13.51 -6.25 10.77
N LEU A 294 13.27 -5.45 9.72
CA LEU A 294 13.22 -5.91 8.34
C LEU A 294 14.45 -6.72 7.89
N PRO A 295 15.71 -6.32 8.21
CA PRO A 295 16.90 -7.12 7.85
C PRO A 295 16.86 -8.52 8.41
N LEU A 296 16.35 -8.70 9.64
CA LEU A 296 16.21 -10.01 10.26
C LEU A 296 15.17 -10.88 9.56
N PHE A 297 14.01 -10.29 9.15
CA PHE A 297 13.00 -10.98 8.36
C PHE A 297 13.56 -11.44 7.01
N LEU A 298 14.32 -10.58 6.34
CA LEU A 298 14.96 -10.89 5.06
C LEU A 298 16.03 -11.99 5.22
N GLN A 299 16.85 -11.92 6.27
CA GLN A 299 17.85 -12.93 6.56
C GLN A 299 17.21 -14.30 6.75
N VAL A 300 16.22 -14.40 7.64
CA VAL A 300 15.51 -15.67 7.91
C VAL A 300 14.78 -16.18 6.67
N CYS A 301 14.18 -15.28 5.88
CA CYS A 301 13.53 -15.65 4.63
C CYS A 301 14.51 -16.22 3.59
N SER A 302 15.74 -15.73 3.58
CA SER A 302 16.76 -16.08 2.57
C SER A 302 17.56 -17.34 2.90
N ASP A 303 17.62 -17.72 4.17
CA ASP A 303 18.45 -18.82 4.65
C ASP A 303 17.93 -20.19 4.14
N PRO A 304 18.70 -20.94 3.34
CA PRO A 304 18.28 -22.23 2.83
C PRO A 304 18.38 -23.37 3.86
N ASP A 305 19.25 -23.22 4.87
CA ASP A 305 19.71 -24.36 5.67
C ASP A 305 18.93 -24.58 6.97
N ASP A 306 17.98 -23.71 7.31
CA ASP A 306 17.14 -23.96 8.48
C ASP A 306 15.96 -24.89 8.11
N PRO A 307 15.93 -26.14 8.60
CA PRO A 307 14.87 -27.07 8.26
C PRO A 307 13.51 -26.50 8.67
N LEU A 308 12.52 -26.63 7.77
CA LEU A 308 11.12 -26.30 8.09
C LEU A 308 10.76 -26.97 9.40
N PRO A 309 10.13 -26.27 10.37
CA PRO A 309 9.64 -26.92 11.57
C PRO A 309 8.69 -28.04 11.14
N GLY A 310 9.03 -29.29 11.49
CA GLY A 310 8.17 -30.44 11.24
C GLY A 310 6.77 -30.20 11.81
N PRO A 311 5.76 -30.91 11.34
CA PRO A 311 4.39 -30.76 11.83
C PRO A 311 4.38 -30.86 13.35
N ALA A 312 3.71 -29.93 14.01
CA ALA A 312 3.70 -29.71 15.47
C ALA A 312 3.19 -30.92 16.32
N GLY A 313 3.16 -32.12 15.75
CA GLY A 313 2.67 -33.36 16.38
C GLY A 313 3.74 -34.32 16.94
N GLU A 314 5.03 -34.14 16.60
CA GLU A 314 6.03 -35.17 17.00
C GLU A 314 6.90 -34.83 18.21
N ARG A 315 6.94 -33.59 18.70
CA ARG A 315 7.73 -33.22 19.88
C ARG A 315 7.09 -33.52 21.24
N ALA A 316 5.84 -34.00 21.26
CA ALA A 316 5.16 -34.36 22.52
C ALA A 316 5.36 -35.82 22.96
N LYS A 317 6.08 -36.67 22.22
CA LYS A 317 6.25 -38.08 22.55
C LYS A 317 7.63 -38.47 23.15
N GLU A 318 8.62 -37.57 23.13
CA GLU A 318 9.95 -37.89 23.69
C GLU A 318 10.20 -37.40 25.13
N ALA A 319 9.25 -36.72 25.76
CA ALA A 319 9.39 -36.22 27.14
C ALA A 319 8.74 -37.10 28.23
N VAL A 320 8.39 -38.35 27.94
CA VAL A 320 7.86 -39.27 28.95
C VAL A 320 8.62 -40.59 28.86
N HIS A 321 9.91 -40.57 29.14
CA HIS A 321 10.69 -41.75 29.61
C HIS A 321 12.06 -41.26 30.11
N VAL A 322 12.12 -40.76 31.33
CA VAL A 322 13.20 -40.99 32.34
C VAL A 322 12.58 -40.80 33.71
#